data_fd7e0600f5cc937d88771bb634d13bcf
#
_entry.id   fd7e0600f5cc937d88771bb634d13bcf
#
_cell.length_a   1.000
_cell.length_b   1.000
_cell.length_c   1.000
_cell.angle_alpha   90.00
_cell.angle_beta   90.00
_cell.angle_gamma   90.00
#
_symmetry.space_group_name_H-M   'P 1'
#
loop_
_entity.id
_entity.type
_entity.pdbx_description
1 polymer ?
#
loop_
_entity_poly.entity_id
_entity_poly.type
_entity_poly.pdbx_seq_one_letter_code
_entity_poly.pdbx_strand_id
1 'polypeptide(L)'
;DVYKRQLYSARRLQEVVTRQVGIGPKQLCRQTRFQNALKLITSPKAEVYTQAEAAQILGYSDQAHYNREFKEFSGVSPCQFQKIN
;
A
#
# COMPACT_ATOMS: atom_id res chain seq x y z
N ASP A 1 -6.32 13.97 -12.73
CA ASP A 1 -6.98 13.37 -11.58
C ASP A 1 -5.94 12.81 -10.61
N VAL A 2 -5.93 13.34 -9.40
CA VAL A 2 -4.93 12.96 -8.38
C VAL A 2 -5.03 11.48 -8.01
N TYR A 3 -6.26 10.97 -7.89
CA TYR A 3 -6.49 9.57 -7.56
C TYR A 3 -5.87 8.62 -8.58
N LYS A 4 -6.16 8.85 -9.86
CA LYS A 4 -5.62 8.02 -10.93
C LYS A 4 -4.11 8.13 -11.02
N ARG A 5 -3.57 9.32 -10.79
CA ARG A 5 -2.14 9.55 -10.84
C ARG A 5 -1.40 8.76 -9.76
N GLN A 6 -1.97 8.72 -8.57
CA GLN A 6 -1.34 7.98 -7.47
C GLN A 6 -1.37 6.48 -7.70
N LEU A 7 -2.49 5.95 -8.19
CA LEU A 7 -2.56 4.54 -8.53
C LEU A 7 -1.59 4.17 -9.63
N TYR A 8 -1.47 5.03 -10.63
CA TYR A 8 -0.54 4.82 -11.72
C TYR A 8 0.90 4.80 -11.23
N SER A 9 1.26 5.75 -10.36
CA SER A 9 2.61 5.83 -9.80
C SER A 9 2.97 4.58 -9.00
N ALA A 10 2.03 4.04 -8.24
CA ALA A 10 2.24 2.83 -7.47
C ALA A 10 2.50 1.63 -8.37
N ARG A 11 1.72 1.49 -9.44
CA ARG A 11 1.94 0.42 -10.42
C ARG A 11 3.28 0.54 -11.09
N ARG A 12 3.64 1.76 -11.46
CA ARG A 12 4.91 1.99 -12.14
C ARG A 12 6.08 1.65 -11.24
N LEU A 13 5.99 2.01 -9.97
CA LEU A 13 7.01 1.66 -9.00
C LEU A 13 7.17 0.16 -8.88
N GLN A 14 6.07 -0.56 -8.80
CA GLN A 14 6.10 -2.01 -8.74
C GLN A 14 6.71 -2.63 -10.00
N GLU A 15 6.35 -2.12 -11.17
CA GLU A 15 6.92 -2.61 -12.43
C GLU A 15 8.42 -2.39 -12.48
N VAL A 16 8.88 -1.21 -12.07
CA VAL A 16 10.31 -0.90 -12.08
C VAL A 16 11.08 -1.83 -11.16
N VAL A 17 10.59 -2.05 -9.95
CA VAL A 17 11.23 -2.94 -9.00
C VAL A 17 11.26 -4.38 -9.54
N THR A 18 10.14 -4.83 -10.10
CA THR A 18 10.06 -6.19 -10.66
C THR A 18 11.04 -6.41 -11.79
N ARG A 19 11.25 -5.40 -12.63
CA ARG A 19 12.17 -5.52 -13.76
C ARG A 19 13.63 -5.49 -13.35
N GLN A 20 13.98 -4.67 -12.36
CA GLN A 20 15.36 -4.42 -12.02
C GLN A 20 15.95 -5.43 -11.05
N VAL A 21 15.12 -5.99 -10.20
CA VAL A 21 15.59 -6.86 -9.12
C VAL A 21 14.81 -8.16 -9.19
N GLY A 22 15.43 -9.25 -9.50
CA GLY A 22 14.75 -10.54 -9.41
C GLY A 22 14.14 -10.67 -8.02
N ILE A 23 12.81 -10.62 -7.91
CA ILE A 23 12.13 -10.57 -6.64
C ILE A 23 11.82 -11.96 -6.13
N GLY A 24 12.29 -12.26 -4.90
CA GLY A 24 11.94 -13.49 -4.23
C GLY A 24 10.48 -13.50 -3.78
N PRO A 25 9.94 -14.68 -3.42
CA PRO A 25 8.53 -14.79 -3.01
C PRO A 25 8.15 -13.89 -1.86
N LYS A 26 9.04 -13.73 -0.88
CA LYS A 26 8.77 -12.89 0.28
C LYS A 26 8.60 -11.42 -0.10
N GLN A 27 9.47 -10.92 -0.95
CA GLN A 27 9.39 -9.54 -1.42
C GLN A 27 8.16 -9.33 -2.29
N LEU A 28 7.81 -10.30 -3.10
CA LEU A 28 6.61 -10.22 -3.93
C LEU A 28 5.36 -10.13 -3.05
N CYS A 29 5.29 -10.90 -1.96
CA CYS A 29 4.17 -10.80 -1.02
C CYS A 29 4.08 -9.42 -0.39
N ARG A 30 5.21 -8.82 -0.04
CA ARG A 30 5.24 -7.47 0.54
C ARG A 30 4.69 -6.45 -0.46
N GLN A 31 5.11 -6.53 -1.70
CA GLN A 31 4.64 -5.62 -2.74
C GLN A 31 3.15 -5.80 -3.02
N THR A 32 2.68 -7.04 -3.02
CA THR A 32 1.26 -7.33 -3.23
C THR A 32 0.42 -6.73 -2.10
N ARG A 33 0.88 -6.86 -0.84
CA ARG A 33 0.18 -6.26 0.29
C ARG A 33 0.10 -4.73 0.13
N PHE A 34 1.20 -4.10 -0.28
CA PHE A 34 1.22 -2.66 -0.50
C PHE A 34 0.25 -2.24 -1.60
N GLN A 35 0.23 -2.97 -2.71
CA GLN A 35 -0.70 -2.70 -3.80
C GLN A 35 -2.15 -2.79 -3.33
N ASN A 36 -2.47 -3.82 -2.56
CA ASN A 36 -3.81 -3.98 -2.02
C ASN A 36 -4.15 -2.88 -1.02
N ALA A 37 -3.17 -2.42 -0.25
CA ALA A 37 -3.37 -1.30 0.67
C ALA A 37 -3.72 -0.03 -0.09
N LEU A 38 -3.02 0.26 -1.17
CA LEU A 38 -3.31 1.43 -2.00
C LEU A 38 -4.72 1.36 -2.57
N LYS A 39 -5.13 0.20 -3.06
CA LYS A 39 -6.49 0.03 -3.57
C LYS A 39 -7.53 0.30 -2.49
N LEU A 40 -7.28 -0.19 -1.28
CA LEU A 40 -8.23 -0.02 -0.19
C LEU A 40 -8.35 1.44 0.24
N ILE A 41 -7.24 2.12 0.48
CA ILE A 41 -7.28 3.48 1.02
C ILE A 41 -7.66 4.53 -0.01
N THR A 42 -7.60 4.20 -1.30
CA THR A 42 -8.07 5.08 -2.35
C THR A 42 -9.47 4.73 -2.84
N SER A 43 -10.08 3.70 -2.28
CA SER A 43 -11.44 3.30 -2.64
C SER A 43 -12.48 4.17 -1.93
N PRO A 44 -13.71 4.25 -2.45
CA PRO A 44 -14.79 4.96 -1.74
C PRO A 44 -15.13 4.34 -0.38
N LYS A 45 -14.71 3.10 -0.13
CA LYS A 45 -14.98 2.39 1.12
C LYS A 45 -13.86 2.55 2.15
N ALA A 46 -12.86 3.39 1.87
CA ALA A 46 -11.71 3.52 2.74
C ALA A 46 -12.09 3.95 4.17
N GLU A 47 -13.10 4.78 4.31
CA GLU A 47 -13.52 5.30 5.61
C GLU A 47 -14.35 4.32 6.43
N VAL A 48 -14.78 3.20 5.83
CA VAL A 48 -15.57 2.19 6.51
C VAL A 48 -14.73 1.44 7.54
N TYR A 49 -13.44 1.32 7.29
CA TYR A 49 -12.53 0.51 8.11
C TYR A 49 -11.63 1.39 8.96
N THR A 50 -11.38 0.96 10.19
CA THR A 50 -10.31 1.54 11.00
C THR A 50 -8.96 1.09 10.45
N GLN A 51 -7.88 1.74 10.88
CA GLN A 51 -6.54 1.32 10.46
C GLN A 51 -6.23 -0.10 10.92
N ALA A 52 -6.68 -0.47 12.12
CA ALA A 52 -6.48 -1.83 12.62
C ALA A 52 -7.24 -2.86 11.78
N GLU A 53 -8.47 -2.54 11.40
CA GLU A 53 -9.26 -3.42 10.53
C GLU A 53 -8.63 -3.55 9.15
N ALA A 54 -8.17 -2.44 8.59
CA ALA A 54 -7.50 -2.45 7.30
C ALA A 54 -6.25 -3.33 7.32
N ALA A 55 -5.44 -3.21 8.37
CA ALA A 55 -4.25 -4.04 8.52
C ALA A 55 -4.61 -5.53 8.51
N GLN A 56 -5.66 -5.91 9.23
CA GLN A 56 -6.10 -7.29 9.30
C GLN A 56 -6.59 -7.79 7.95
N ILE A 57 -7.41 -7.00 7.26
CA ILE A 57 -7.93 -7.35 5.94
C ILE A 57 -6.80 -7.56 4.94
N LEU A 58 -5.77 -6.73 5.03
CA LEU A 58 -4.65 -6.75 4.09
C LEU A 58 -3.62 -7.84 4.38
N GLY A 59 -3.75 -8.53 5.52
CA GLY A 59 -2.87 -9.64 5.85
C GLY A 59 -1.65 -9.28 6.66
N TYR A 60 -1.65 -8.10 7.31
CA TYR A 60 -0.58 -7.72 8.23
C TYR A 60 -0.82 -8.33 9.60
N SER A 61 0.27 -8.53 10.35
CA SER A 61 0.18 -9.09 11.69
C SER A 61 -0.48 -8.12 12.67
N ASP A 62 -0.25 -6.81 12.49
CA ASP A 62 -0.86 -5.78 13.31
C ASP A 62 -0.79 -4.44 12.58
N GLN A 63 -1.35 -3.40 13.19
CA GLN A 63 -1.37 -2.08 12.60
C GLN A 63 0.03 -1.47 12.48
N ALA A 64 0.91 -1.75 13.43
CA ALA A 64 2.28 -1.24 13.38
C ALA A 64 3.04 -1.80 12.19
N HIS A 65 2.87 -3.09 11.90
CA HIS A 65 3.47 -3.73 10.74
C HIS A 65 2.97 -3.07 9.44
N TYR A 66 1.67 -2.86 9.35
CA TYR A 66 1.04 -2.19 8.21
C TYR A 66 1.64 -0.80 8.01
N ASN A 67 1.70 0.01 9.06
CA ASN A 67 2.24 1.36 8.99
C ASN A 67 3.70 1.37 8.54
N ARG A 68 4.52 0.48 9.09
CA ARG A 68 5.94 0.43 8.74
C ARG A 68 6.16 0.03 7.28
N GLU A 69 5.50 -1.02 6.85
CA GLU A 69 5.68 -1.50 5.49
C GLU A 69 5.14 -0.50 4.47
N PHE A 70 3.99 0.10 4.73
CA PHE A 70 3.43 1.12 3.86
C PHE A 70 4.38 2.31 3.73
N LYS A 71 4.96 2.74 4.85
CA LYS A 71 5.90 3.86 4.84
C LYS A 71 7.18 3.52 4.09
N GLU A 72 7.64 2.28 4.17
CA GLU A 72 8.81 1.85 3.40
C GLU A 72 8.61 2.00 1.91
N PHE A 73 7.42 1.68 1.41
CA PHE A 73 7.13 1.74 -0.02
C PHE A 73 6.74 3.14 -0.50
N SER A 74 6.00 3.89 0.30
CA SER A 74 5.42 5.16 -0.14
C SER A 74 6.10 6.39 0.44
N GLY A 75 6.85 6.24 1.53
CA GLY A 75 7.48 7.35 2.23
C GLY A 75 6.60 7.98 3.30
N VAL A 76 5.33 7.63 3.37
CA VAL A 76 4.40 8.17 4.37
C VAL A 76 3.53 7.05 4.93
N SER A 77 2.94 7.29 6.10
CA SER A 77 2.03 6.32 6.70
C SER A 77 0.70 6.29 5.94
N PRO A 78 -0.10 5.21 6.11
CA PRO A 78 -1.41 5.16 5.48
C PRO A 78 -2.31 6.32 5.85
N CYS A 79 -2.26 6.74 7.11
CA CYS A 79 -3.06 7.86 7.60
C CYS A 79 -2.66 9.16 6.91
N GLN A 80 -1.37 9.40 6.79
CA GLN A 80 -0.85 10.58 6.08
C GLN A 80 -1.20 10.53 4.59
N PHE A 81 -1.12 9.38 3.98
CA PHE A 81 -1.47 9.21 2.58
C PHE A 81 -2.95 9.56 2.33
N GLN A 82 -3.84 9.14 3.21
CA GLN A 82 -5.26 9.46 3.10
C GLN A 82 -5.51 10.96 3.20
N LYS A 83 -4.75 11.67 4.04
CA LYS A 83 -4.90 13.11 4.18
C LYS A 83 -4.43 13.87 2.95
N ILE A 84 -3.43 13.34 2.25
CA ILE A 84 -2.92 13.95 1.03
C ILE A 84 -3.94 13.80 -0.11
N ASN A 85 -4.66 12.70 -0.11
CA ASN A 85 -5.72 12.47 -1.07
C ASN A 85 -6.99 13.18 -0.66
#